data_770886ffd80b151b61c8f3f8eceb6218
#
_entry.id   770886ffd80b151b61c8f3f8eceb6218
#
_cell.length_a   1.000
_cell.length_b   1.000
_cell.length_c   1.000
_cell.angle_alpha   90.00
_cell.angle_beta   90.00
_cell.angle_gamma   90.00
#
_symmetry.space_group_name_H-M   'P 1'
#
loop_
_entity.id
_entity.type
_entity.pdbx_description
1 polymer ?
#
loop_
_entity_poly.entity_id
_entity_poly.type
_entity_poly.pdbx_seq_one_letter_code
_entity_poly.pdbx_strand_id
1 'polypeptide(L)'
;MSRPPLAAACAALLRRDLVLAWRRRGDIAMPVLYALIVATLFPFALGPEEALLQRIAGGVVLVTVLLAMLLALDAMFRGDIEDGSLEQLVLAPQPLALMLAMKILAHWITTALPLIVIAPLLAGMLHLPGAAMPVLLLALLLATPLLSLLGAILVALTAGTRRSGMLLALMLLPLCVPVVIFAAGAVSAAQQGLPWLAPVAWLGAALALALVLAPLACAAALRIALDA
;
A
#
# COMPACT_ATOMS: atom_id res chain seq x y z
N MET A 1 5.62 36.42 12.18
CA MET A 1 5.67 35.03 12.64
C MET A 1 6.65 34.29 11.74
N SER A 2 7.72 33.72 12.30
CA SER A 2 8.70 32.94 11.53
C SER A 2 8.03 31.67 10.99
N ARG A 3 8.21 31.39 9.69
CA ARG A 3 7.71 30.15 9.08
C ARG A 3 8.41 28.96 9.74
N PRO A 4 7.69 27.91 10.14
CA PRO A 4 8.32 26.72 10.69
C PRO A 4 9.27 26.11 9.64
N PRO A 5 10.42 25.58 10.03
CA PRO A 5 11.34 24.92 9.11
C PRO A 5 10.63 23.72 8.45
N LEU A 6 10.93 23.46 7.18
CA LEU A 6 10.27 22.44 6.36
C LEU A 6 10.24 21.06 7.05
N ALA A 7 11.36 20.67 7.65
CA ALA A 7 11.47 19.40 8.39
C ALA A 7 10.48 19.32 9.57
N ALA A 8 10.26 20.44 10.29
CA ALA A 8 9.31 20.48 11.40
C ALA A 8 7.86 20.37 10.90
N ALA A 9 7.52 20.99 9.76
CA ALA A 9 6.20 20.86 9.15
C ALA A 9 5.92 19.41 8.69
N CYS A 10 6.88 18.78 8.04
CA CYS A 10 6.80 17.36 7.63
C CYS A 10 6.61 16.42 8.83
N ALA A 11 7.42 16.58 9.87
CA ALA A 11 7.34 15.78 11.08
C ALA A 11 6.02 15.98 11.82
N ALA A 12 5.51 17.23 11.88
CA ALA A 12 4.23 17.54 12.51
C ALA A 12 3.06 16.88 11.77
N LEU A 13 3.05 16.93 10.42
CA LEU A 13 2.03 16.29 9.61
C LEU A 13 2.06 14.76 9.76
N LEU A 14 3.23 14.15 9.63
CA LEU A 14 3.40 12.71 9.81
C LEU A 14 2.92 12.27 11.21
N ARG A 15 3.33 12.98 12.26
CA ARG A 15 2.90 12.71 13.63
C ARG A 15 1.38 12.85 13.78
N ARG A 16 0.79 13.92 13.22
CA ARG A 16 -0.68 14.13 13.23
C ARG A 16 -1.39 12.90 12.66
N ASP A 17 -1.02 12.49 11.46
CA ASP A 17 -1.69 11.41 10.74
C ASP A 17 -1.50 10.06 11.44
N LEU A 18 -0.31 9.76 11.98
CA LEU A 18 -0.07 8.56 12.77
C LEU A 18 -0.90 8.53 14.07
N VAL A 19 -1.02 9.67 14.77
CA VAL A 19 -1.84 9.76 15.98
C VAL A 19 -3.32 9.61 15.67
N LEU A 20 -3.80 10.20 14.57
CA LEU A 20 -5.19 10.04 14.12
C LEU A 20 -5.50 8.59 13.74
N ALA A 21 -4.62 7.93 13.00
CA ALA A 21 -4.77 6.52 12.66
C ALA A 21 -4.79 5.62 13.90
N TRP A 22 -3.91 5.89 14.88
CA TRP A 22 -3.89 5.15 16.15
C TRP A 22 -5.17 5.33 16.97
N ARG A 23 -5.80 6.49 16.90
CA ARG A 23 -7.10 6.73 17.55
C ARG A 23 -8.25 6.02 16.82
N ARG A 24 -8.16 5.88 15.51
CA ARG A 24 -9.12 5.16 14.65
C ARG A 24 -8.67 3.71 14.43
N ARG A 25 -8.54 2.94 15.52
CA ARG A 25 -7.99 1.55 15.47
C ARG A 25 -8.70 0.64 14.47
N GLY A 26 -9.97 0.92 14.16
CA GLY A 26 -10.72 0.21 13.14
C GLY A 26 -10.08 0.28 11.76
N ASP A 27 -9.54 1.43 11.38
CA ASP A 27 -8.93 1.66 10.06
C ASP A 27 -7.65 0.82 9.88
N ILE A 28 -6.94 0.52 10.98
CA ILE A 28 -5.77 -0.37 10.98
C ILE A 28 -6.20 -1.84 11.07
N ALA A 29 -7.21 -2.15 11.90
CA ALA A 29 -7.62 -3.52 12.17
C ALA A 29 -8.38 -4.16 10.99
N MET A 30 -9.19 -3.38 10.26
CA MET A 30 -10.02 -3.91 9.18
C MET A 30 -9.21 -4.54 8.03
N PRO A 31 -8.15 -3.92 7.48
CA PRO A 31 -7.32 -4.56 6.46
C PRO A 31 -6.63 -5.83 6.96
N VAL A 32 -6.18 -5.83 8.23
CA VAL A 32 -5.55 -7.00 8.86
C VAL A 32 -6.55 -8.14 9.01
N LEU A 33 -7.74 -7.86 9.54
CA LEU A 33 -8.82 -8.85 9.70
C LEU A 33 -9.26 -9.39 8.33
N TYR A 34 -9.42 -8.50 7.35
CA TYR A 34 -9.73 -8.90 5.98
C TYR A 34 -8.68 -9.87 5.42
N ALA A 35 -7.40 -9.54 5.58
CA ALA A 35 -6.30 -10.38 5.10
C ALA A 35 -6.30 -11.75 5.80
N LEU A 36 -6.55 -11.81 7.11
CA LEU A 36 -6.68 -13.06 7.85
C LEU A 36 -7.85 -13.91 7.34
N ILE A 37 -9.04 -13.29 7.17
CA ILE A 37 -10.22 -14.01 6.67
C ILE A 37 -9.95 -14.56 5.27
N VAL A 38 -9.47 -13.72 4.34
CA VAL A 38 -9.22 -14.15 2.96
C VAL A 38 -8.19 -15.29 2.92
N ALA A 39 -7.07 -15.16 3.64
CA ALA A 39 -6.04 -16.20 3.65
C ALA A 39 -6.54 -17.53 4.24
N THR A 40 -7.40 -17.49 5.27
CA THR A 40 -7.97 -18.70 5.88
C THR A 40 -8.96 -19.42 4.97
N LEU A 41 -9.64 -18.70 4.06
CA LEU A 41 -10.58 -19.33 3.12
C LEU A 41 -9.89 -20.32 2.17
N PHE A 42 -8.60 -20.11 1.83
CA PHE A 42 -7.91 -20.97 0.89
C PHE A 42 -7.71 -22.41 1.40
N PRO A 43 -7.17 -22.67 2.61
CA PRO A 43 -7.10 -24.02 3.16
C PRO A 43 -8.48 -24.69 3.29
N PHE A 44 -9.52 -23.93 3.65
CA PHE A 44 -10.88 -24.48 3.73
C PHE A 44 -11.48 -24.81 2.37
N ALA A 45 -11.20 -24.00 1.34
CA ALA A 45 -11.75 -24.20 0.00
C ALA A 45 -11.02 -25.29 -0.79
N LEU A 46 -9.70 -25.40 -0.63
CA LEU A 46 -8.85 -26.33 -1.40
C LEU A 46 -8.61 -27.66 -0.69
N GLY A 47 -8.94 -27.72 0.62
CA GLY A 47 -8.66 -28.90 1.44
C GLY A 47 -7.22 -28.94 1.97
N PRO A 48 -6.83 -30.00 2.70
CA PRO A 48 -5.58 -30.11 3.44
C PRO A 48 -4.38 -30.56 2.58
N GLU A 49 -4.45 -30.43 1.25
CA GLU A 49 -3.35 -30.85 0.37
C GLU A 49 -2.19 -29.84 0.46
N GLU A 50 -1.17 -30.16 1.27
CA GLU A 50 -0.03 -29.29 1.52
C GLU A 50 0.72 -28.86 0.24
N ALA A 51 0.91 -29.78 -0.70
CA ALA A 51 1.63 -29.51 -1.95
C ALA A 51 0.94 -28.45 -2.80
N LEU A 52 -0.39 -28.43 -2.83
CA LEU A 52 -1.17 -27.43 -3.54
C LEU A 52 -1.09 -26.08 -2.81
N LEU A 53 -1.34 -26.08 -1.50
CA LEU A 53 -1.27 -24.86 -0.68
C LEU A 53 0.10 -24.21 -0.76
N GLN A 54 1.17 -24.99 -0.64
CA GLN A 54 2.54 -24.54 -0.75
C GLN A 54 2.82 -23.86 -2.11
N ARG A 55 2.36 -24.45 -3.20
CA ARG A 55 2.56 -23.93 -4.55
C ARG A 55 1.96 -22.55 -4.74
N ILE A 56 0.78 -22.30 -4.18
CA ILE A 56 0.05 -21.03 -4.35
C ILE A 56 0.33 -20.00 -3.25
N ALA A 57 0.99 -20.41 -2.16
CA ALA A 57 1.16 -19.61 -0.95
C ALA A 57 1.65 -18.18 -1.21
N GLY A 58 2.74 -18.02 -1.96
CA GLY A 58 3.31 -16.71 -2.26
C GLY A 58 2.34 -15.80 -3.00
N GLY A 59 1.67 -16.34 -4.04
CA GLY A 59 0.67 -15.58 -4.81
C GLY A 59 -0.54 -15.18 -3.97
N VAL A 60 -1.06 -16.12 -3.17
CA VAL A 60 -2.22 -15.87 -2.29
C VAL A 60 -1.92 -14.79 -1.27
N VAL A 61 -0.78 -14.85 -0.57
CA VAL A 61 -0.40 -13.82 0.41
C VAL A 61 -0.28 -12.45 -0.26
N LEU A 62 0.39 -12.36 -1.41
CA LEU A 62 0.57 -11.10 -2.13
C LEU A 62 -0.76 -10.50 -2.61
N VAL A 63 -1.64 -11.32 -3.21
CA VAL A 63 -2.96 -10.87 -3.65
C VAL A 63 -3.83 -10.46 -2.46
N THR A 64 -3.77 -11.21 -1.36
CA THR A 64 -4.49 -10.89 -0.13
C THR A 64 -4.05 -9.54 0.44
N VAL A 65 -2.74 -9.29 0.51
CA VAL A 65 -2.20 -8.00 0.95
C VAL A 65 -2.61 -6.88 0.00
N LEU A 66 -2.55 -7.10 -1.32
CA LEU A 66 -3.02 -6.13 -2.31
C LEU A 66 -4.49 -5.74 -2.06
N LEU A 67 -5.38 -6.73 -1.91
CA LEU A 67 -6.80 -6.47 -1.69
C LEU A 67 -7.06 -5.75 -0.35
N ALA A 68 -6.33 -6.12 0.69
CA ALA A 68 -6.39 -5.43 1.99
C ALA A 68 -5.92 -3.97 1.90
N MET A 69 -4.87 -3.70 1.12
CA MET A 69 -4.40 -2.33 0.86
C MET A 69 -5.40 -1.52 0.03
N LEU A 70 -6.04 -2.13 -0.98
CA LEU A 70 -7.10 -1.48 -1.76
C LEU A 70 -8.24 -0.99 -0.87
N LEU A 71 -8.64 -1.81 0.10
CA LEU A 71 -9.69 -1.45 1.05
C LEU A 71 -9.33 -0.20 1.88
N ALA A 72 -8.05 -0.05 2.23
CA ALA A 72 -7.57 1.07 3.05
C ALA A 72 -7.26 2.34 2.22
N LEU A 73 -6.94 2.20 0.93
CA LEU A 73 -6.56 3.33 0.09
C LEU A 73 -7.68 4.36 -0.07
N ASP A 74 -8.93 3.92 -0.17
CA ASP A 74 -10.08 4.81 -0.29
C ASP A 74 -10.23 5.76 0.93
N ALA A 75 -9.75 5.34 2.09
CA ALA A 75 -9.79 6.15 3.31
C ALA A 75 -8.63 7.16 3.40
N MET A 76 -7.60 7.08 2.54
CA MET A 76 -6.34 7.86 2.66
C MET A 76 -6.57 9.39 2.72
N PHE A 77 -7.44 9.94 1.88
CA PHE A 77 -7.74 11.38 1.83
C PHE A 77 -9.17 11.70 2.26
N ARG A 78 -10.01 10.70 2.49
CA ARG A 78 -11.43 10.91 2.81
C ARG A 78 -11.63 11.83 4.01
N GLY A 79 -10.94 11.57 5.12
CA GLY A 79 -11.05 12.39 6.32
C GLY A 79 -10.61 13.85 6.09
N ASP A 80 -9.54 14.05 5.33
CA ASP A 80 -9.02 15.38 5.04
C ASP A 80 -9.90 16.15 4.03
N ILE A 81 -10.66 15.45 3.19
CA ILE A 81 -11.66 16.06 2.32
C ILE A 81 -12.88 16.47 3.15
N GLU A 82 -13.35 15.59 4.03
CA GLU A 82 -14.55 15.84 4.85
C GLU A 82 -14.35 16.99 5.86
N ASP A 83 -13.15 17.14 6.41
CA ASP A 83 -12.82 18.20 7.38
C ASP A 83 -12.19 19.46 6.76
N GLY A 84 -11.98 19.50 5.43
CA GLY A 84 -11.40 20.63 4.70
C GLY A 84 -9.89 20.82 4.93
N SER A 85 -9.21 19.91 5.62
CA SER A 85 -7.77 20.01 5.87
C SER A 85 -6.93 19.79 4.62
N LEU A 86 -7.47 19.09 3.61
CA LEU A 86 -6.81 18.89 2.33
C LEU A 86 -6.66 20.22 1.56
N GLU A 87 -7.69 21.07 1.56
CA GLU A 87 -7.65 22.41 0.95
C GLU A 87 -6.61 23.29 1.64
N GLN A 88 -6.58 23.25 2.98
CA GLN A 88 -5.58 23.98 3.75
C GLN A 88 -4.15 23.51 3.43
N LEU A 89 -3.96 22.22 3.17
CA LEU A 89 -2.68 21.65 2.78
C LEU A 89 -2.23 22.17 1.39
N VAL A 90 -3.15 22.29 0.45
CA VAL A 90 -2.87 22.84 -0.90
C VAL A 90 -2.50 24.31 -0.84
N LEU A 91 -3.15 25.09 0.06
CA LEU A 91 -2.87 26.52 0.27
C LEU A 91 -1.64 26.78 1.15
N ALA A 92 -1.07 25.74 1.76
CA ALA A 92 0.08 25.89 2.64
C ALA A 92 1.33 26.37 1.87
N PRO A 93 2.20 27.18 2.51
CA PRO A 93 3.40 27.71 1.85
C PRO A 93 4.50 26.67 1.62
N GLN A 94 4.34 25.44 2.14
CA GLN A 94 5.27 24.32 1.96
C GLN A 94 5.05 23.61 0.62
N PRO A 95 6.07 22.95 0.06
CA PRO A 95 5.94 22.17 -1.16
C PRO A 95 4.90 21.05 -1.00
N LEU A 96 3.78 21.14 -1.71
CA LEU A 96 2.64 20.20 -1.60
C LEU A 96 3.08 18.75 -1.81
N ALA A 97 3.95 18.48 -2.80
CA ALA A 97 4.45 17.14 -3.08
C ALA A 97 5.13 16.49 -1.87
N LEU A 98 5.90 17.28 -1.08
CA LEU A 98 6.56 16.76 0.11
C LEU A 98 5.56 16.49 1.26
N MET A 99 4.56 17.34 1.41
CA MET A 99 3.48 17.12 2.39
C MET A 99 2.71 15.84 2.04
N LEU A 100 2.39 15.63 0.76
CA LEU A 100 1.72 14.41 0.29
C LEU A 100 2.59 13.17 0.46
N ALA A 101 3.91 13.27 0.24
CA ALA A 101 4.83 12.17 0.55
C ALA A 101 4.75 11.75 2.02
N MET A 102 4.64 12.71 2.97
CA MET A 102 4.47 12.39 4.39
C MET A 102 3.12 11.72 4.68
N LYS A 103 2.04 12.11 4.00
CA LYS A 103 0.73 11.44 4.12
C LYS A 103 0.75 10.02 3.58
N ILE A 104 1.37 9.81 2.41
CA ILE A 104 1.54 8.48 1.82
C ILE A 104 2.38 7.60 2.75
N LEU A 105 3.44 8.15 3.34
CA LEU A 105 4.26 7.44 4.33
C LEU A 105 3.46 7.07 5.57
N ALA A 106 2.65 8.00 6.11
CA ALA A 106 1.77 7.71 7.25
C ALA A 106 0.80 6.57 6.93
N HIS A 107 0.15 6.62 5.77
CA HIS A 107 -0.75 5.56 5.30
C HIS A 107 -0.02 4.22 5.16
N TRP A 108 1.17 4.20 4.56
CA TRP A 108 1.97 2.99 4.44
C TRP A 108 2.32 2.37 5.81
N ILE A 109 2.76 3.20 6.77
CA ILE A 109 3.09 2.75 8.12
C ILE A 109 1.85 2.16 8.83
N THR A 110 0.70 2.78 8.67
CA THR A 110 -0.51 2.38 9.40
C THR A 110 -1.26 1.21 8.75
N THR A 111 -1.10 1.01 7.45
CA THR A 111 -1.82 -0.02 6.69
C THR A 111 -0.90 -1.18 6.29
N ALA A 112 0.19 -0.88 5.57
CA ALA A 112 1.04 -1.92 5.00
C ALA A 112 1.94 -2.59 6.04
N LEU A 113 2.49 -1.83 6.98
CA LEU A 113 3.39 -2.39 7.98
C LEU A 113 2.71 -3.46 8.85
N PRO A 114 1.48 -3.28 9.37
CA PRO A 114 0.74 -4.35 10.05
C PRO A 114 0.52 -5.58 9.16
N LEU A 115 0.22 -5.40 7.87
CA LEU A 115 0.05 -6.49 6.92
C LEU A 115 1.35 -7.27 6.69
N ILE A 116 2.50 -6.57 6.60
CA ILE A 116 3.81 -7.21 6.50
C ILE A 116 4.13 -7.99 7.78
N VAL A 117 3.78 -7.46 8.94
CA VAL A 117 4.01 -8.14 10.24
C VAL A 117 3.21 -9.43 10.35
N ILE A 118 1.98 -9.48 9.83
CA ILE A 118 1.18 -10.72 9.85
C ILE A 118 1.47 -11.64 8.67
N ALA A 119 2.18 -11.20 7.64
CA ALA A 119 2.46 -12.00 6.45
C ALA A 119 3.14 -13.35 6.73
N PRO A 120 4.08 -13.48 7.70
CA PRO A 120 4.62 -14.78 8.10
C PRO A 120 3.55 -15.75 8.63
N LEU A 121 2.56 -15.24 9.37
CA LEU A 121 1.44 -16.05 9.85
C LEU A 121 0.60 -16.55 8.67
N LEU A 122 0.23 -15.65 7.75
CA LEU A 122 -0.54 -16.00 6.54
C LEU A 122 0.22 -17.03 5.68
N ALA A 123 1.51 -16.82 5.48
CA ALA A 123 2.38 -17.70 4.73
C ALA A 123 2.53 -19.08 5.40
N GLY A 124 2.64 -19.12 6.73
CA GLY A 124 2.67 -20.34 7.52
C GLY A 124 1.38 -21.16 7.40
N MET A 125 0.22 -20.51 7.40
CA MET A 125 -1.07 -21.17 7.20
C MET A 125 -1.19 -21.84 5.81
N LEU A 126 -0.46 -21.32 4.82
CA LEU A 126 -0.41 -21.85 3.45
C LEU A 126 0.82 -22.74 3.21
N HIS A 127 1.53 -23.14 4.26
CA HIS A 127 2.71 -24.01 4.23
C HIS A 127 3.86 -23.47 3.34
N LEU A 128 4.06 -22.14 3.28
CA LEU A 128 5.18 -21.56 2.53
C LEU A 128 6.52 -22.09 3.07
N PRO A 129 7.45 -22.57 2.22
CA PRO A 129 8.76 -23.00 2.65
C PRO A 129 9.53 -21.87 3.35
N GLY A 130 10.19 -22.19 4.46
CA GLY A 130 10.97 -21.22 5.24
C GLY A 130 12.05 -20.51 4.42
N ALA A 131 12.63 -21.19 3.42
CA ALA A 131 13.61 -20.60 2.50
C ALA A 131 13.04 -19.46 1.63
N ALA A 132 11.75 -19.49 1.32
CA ALA A 132 11.10 -18.44 0.54
C ALA A 132 10.58 -17.28 1.40
N MET A 133 10.51 -17.42 2.73
CA MET A 133 9.99 -16.42 3.64
C MET A 133 10.74 -15.06 3.57
N PRO A 134 12.08 -15.00 3.57
CA PRO A 134 12.79 -13.72 3.43
C PRO A 134 12.49 -13.02 2.12
N VAL A 135 12.32 -13.79 1.03
CA VAL A 135 11.99 -13.22 -0.29
C VAL A 135 10.56 -12.69 -0.32
N LEU A 136 9.61 -13.38 0.34
CA LEU A 136 8.24 -12.87 0.52
C LEU A 136 8.23 -11.53 1.27
N LEU A 137 8.93 -11.44 2.40
CA LEU A 137 9.00 -10.21 3.18
C LEU A 137 9.66 -9.07 2.41
N LEU A 138 10.74 -9.36 1.67
CA LEU A 138 11.41 -8.39 0.82
C LEU A 138 10.48 -7.91 -0.32
N ALA A 139 9.80 -8.84 -0.99
CA ALA A 139 8.84 -8.51 -2.04
C ALA A 139 7.70 -7.64 -1.50
N LEU A 140 7.13 -7.95 -0.33
CA LEU A 140 6.12 -7.14 0.33
C LEU A 140 6.66 -5.76 0.72
N LEU A 141 7.89 -5.68 1.26
CA LEU A 141 8.51 -4.41 1.64
C LEU A 141 8.73 -3.47 0.44
N LEU A 142 8.94 -3.99 -0.75
CA LEU A 142 9.09 -3.21 -1.98
C LEU A 142 7.74 -2.95 -2.67
N ALA A 143 6.86 -3.94 -2.73
CA ALA A 143 5.58 -3.84 -3.42
C ALA A 143 4.60 -2.94 -2.68
N THR A 144 4.51 -3.02 -1.35
CA THR A 144 3.49 -2.27 -0.59
C THR A 144 3.68 -0.75 -0.63
N PRO A 145 4.89 -0.16 -0.49
CA PRO A 145 5.04 1.28 -0.66
C PRO A 145 4.79 1.71 -2.11
N LEU A 146 5.17 0.88 -3.10
CA LEU A 146 4.87 1.14 -4.50
C LEU A 146 3.35 1.21 -4.73
N LEU A 147 2.58 0.27 -4.16
CA LEU A 147 1.11 0.26 -4.22
C LEU A 147 0.50 1.48 -3.52
N SER A 148 1.04 1.91 -2.36
CA SER A 148 0.58 3.12 -1.67
C SER A 148 0.82 4.38 -2.51
N LEU A 149 1.98 4.48 -3.18
CA LEU A 149 2.33 5.60 -4.06
C LEU A 149 1.42 5.67 -5.29
N LEU A 150 1.22 4.53 -5.98
CA LEU A 150 0.34 4.45 -7.14
C LEU A 150 -1.12 4.72 -6.75
N GLY A 151 -1.55 4.15 -5.63
CA GLY A 151 -2.89 4.37 -5.08
C GLY A 151 -3.15 5.83 -4.75
N ALA A 152 -2.19 6.51 -4.13
CA ALA A 152 -2.32 7.92 -3.78
C ALA A 152 -2.57 8.82 -4.98
N ILE A 153 -1.93 8.56 -6.13
CA ILE A 153 -2.18 9.30 -7.37
C ILE A 153 -3.65 9.14 -7.80
N LEU A 154 -4.15 7.91 -7.79
CA LEU A 154 -5.52 7.61 -8.23
C LEU A 154 -6.57 8.14 -7.25
N VAL A 155 -6.31 8.05 -5.93
CA VAL A 155 -7.18 8.66 -4.92
C VAL A 155 -7.21 10.18 -5.10
N ALA A 156 -6.08 10.83 -5.37
CA ALA A 156 -6.01 12.26 -5.65
C ALA A 156 -6.80 12.66 -6.90
N LEU A 157 -6.73 11.86 -7.98
CA LEU A 157 -7.49 12.09 -9.22
C LEU A 157 -9.00 11.92 -9.02
N THR A 158 -9.42 11.06 -8.10
CA THR A 158 -10.84 10.78 -7.83
C THR A 158 -11.41 11.58 -6.65
N ALA A 159 -10.62 12.43 -5.99
CA ALA A 159 -10.98 13.17 -4.79
C ALA A 159 -12.25 14.04 -4.93
N GLY A 160 -12.52 14.57 -6.15
CA GLY A 160 -13.72 15.38 -6.43
C GLY A 160 -14.96 14.56 -6.86
N THR A 161 -14.90 13.23 -6.93
CA THR A 161 -15.98 12.41 -7.50
C THR A 161 -16.81 11.71 -6.44
N ARG A 162 -18.15 11.65 -6.62
CA ARG A 162 -19.08 10.97 -5.71
C ARG A 162 -18.94 9.43 -5.69
N ARG A 163 -18.21 8.82 -6.65
CA ARG A 163 -18.00 7.37 -6.79
C ARG A 163 -16.51 7.02 -6.77
N SER A 164 -15.74 7.71 -5.95
CA SER A 164 -14.27 7.57 -5.88
C SER A 164 -13.81 6.12 -5.69
N GLY A 165 -14.38 5.37 -4.77
CA GLY A 165 -13.92 4.01 -4.45
C GLY A 165 -14.07 3.01 -5.60
N MET A 166 -15.16 3.05 -6.36
CA MET A 166 -15.36 2.15 -7.51
C MET A 166 -14.40 2.49 -8.67
N LEU A 167 -14.23 3.78 -8.96
CA LEU A 167 -13.29 4.24 -9.98
C LEU A 167 -11.85 3.93 -9.59
N LEU A 168 -11.52 4.11 -8.30
CA LEU A 168 -10.21 3.79 -7.75
C LEU A 168 -9.86 2.31 -7.98
N ALA A 169 -10.75 1.38 -7.59
CA ALA A 169 -10.51 -0.04 -7.76
C ALA A 169 -10.33 -0.43 -9.24
N LEU A 170 -11.18 0.11 -10.13
CA LEU A 170 -11.13 -0.17 -11.57
C LEU A 170 -9.83 0.30 -12.21
N MET A 171 -9.32 1.48 -11.80
CA MET A 171 -8.08 2.03 -12.36
C MET A 171 -6.83 1.45 -11.71
N LEU A 172 -6.89 1.12 -10.40
CA LEU A 172 -5.74 0.64 -9.65
C LEU A 172 -5.42 -0.82 -9.96
N LEU A 173 -6.44 -1.70 -10.12
CA LEU A 173 -6.21 -3.13 -10.37
C LEU A 173 -5.28 -3.40 -11.56
N PRO A 174 -5.50 -2.84 -12.77
CA PRO A 174 -4.56 -3.04 -13.88
C PRO A 174 -3.15 -2.53 -13.60
N LEU A 175 -3.03 -1.43 -12.84
CA LEU A 175 -1.75 -0.82 -12.51
C LEU A 175 -0.98 -1.66 -11.46
N CYS A 176 -1.69 -2.38 -10.60
CA CYS A 176 -1.10 -3.27 -9.60
C CYS A 176 -0.65 -4.61 -10.20
N VAL A 177 -1.21 -5.04 -11.34
CA VAL A 177 -0.89 -6.35 -11.95
C VAL A 177 0.62 -6.55 -12.16
N PRO A 178 1.39 -5.63 -12.76
CA PRO A 178 2.83 -5.80 -12.89
C PRO A 178 3.53 -5.98 -11.53
N VAL A 179 3.13 -5.19 -10.53
CA VAL A 179 3.72 -5.25 -9.18
C VAL A 179 3.51 -6.65 -8.58
N VAL A 180 2.29 -7.18 -8.67
CA VAL A 180 1.96 -8.52 -8.16
C VAL A 180 2.69 -9.60 -8.94
N ILE A 181 2.77 -9.51 -10.27
CA ILE A 181 3.47 -10.49 -11.11
C ILE A 181 4.94 -10.60 -10.70
N PHE A 182 5.64 -9.47 -10.58
CA PHE A 182 7.06 -9.49 -10.20
C PHE A 182 7.26 -9.92 -8.74
N ALA A 183 6.39 -9.50 -7.82
CA ALA A 183 6.45 -9.94 -6.44
C ALA A 183 6.19 -11.45 -6.30
N ALA A 184 5.13 -11.97 -6.94
CA ALA A 184 4.81 -13.39 -6.93
C ALA A 184 5.88 -14.23 -7.66
N GLY A 185 6.41 -13.71 -8.77
CA GLY A 185 7.50 -14.33 -9.50
C GLY A 185 8.77 -14.49 -8.66
N ALA A 186 9.11 -13.47 -7.85
CA ALA A 186 10.25 -13.55 -6.94
C ALA A 186 10.06 -14.65 -5.88
N VAL A 187 8.88 -14.70 -5.25
CA VAL A 187 8.57 -15.71 -4.24
C VAL A 187 8.53 -17.11 -4.85
N SER A 188 7.89 -17.27 -6.01
CA SER A 188 7.83 -18.55 -6.73
C SER A 188 9.23 -19.05 -7.14
N ALA A 189 10.11 -18.16 -7.63
CA ALA A 189 11.49 -18.50 -7.94
C ALA A 189 12.23 -18.98 -6.68
N ALA A 190 12.07 -18.29 -5.54
CA ALA A 190 12.69 -18.67 -4.29
C ALA A 190 12.18 -20.04 -3.78
N GLN A 191 10.88 -20.33 -3.95
CA GLN A 191 10.32 -21.64 -3.60
C GLN A 191 10.93 -22.80 -4.40
N GLN A 192 11.33 -22.50 -5.66
CA GLN A 192 11.92 -23.47 -6.57
C GLN A 192 13.46 -23.50 -6.53
N GLY A 193 14.09 -22.71 -5.66
CA GLY A 193 15.55 -22.57 -5.62
C GLY A 193 16.15 -21.87 -6.84
N LEU A 194 15.33 -21.12 -7.59
CA LEU A 194 15.74 -20.38 -8.79
C LEU A 194 16.17 -18.93 -8.42
N PRO A 195 16.92 -18.25 -9.31
CA PRO A 195 17.31 -16.86 -9.11
C PRO A 195 16.09 -15.94 -9.02
N TRP A 196 15.92 -15.26 -7.91
CA TRP A 196 14.80 -14.34 -7.63
C TRP A 196 15.20 -12.85 -7.67
N LEU A 197 16.48 -12.57 -7.91
CA LEU A 197 17.02 -11.19 -7.84
C LEU A 197 16.45 -10.28 -8.93
N ALA A 198 16.23 -10.78 -10.15
CA ALA A 198 15.75 -9.97 -11.27
C ALA A 198 14.36 -9.37 -11.03
N PRO A 199 13.32 -10.13 -10.63
CA PRO A 199 12.02 -9.55 -10.31
C PRO A 199 12.06 -8.60 -9.09
N VAL A 200 12.89 -8.86 -8.08
CA VAL A 200 13.09 -7.97 -6.94
C VAL A 200 13.76 -6.67 -7.37
N ALA A 201 14.77 -6.73 -8.23
CA ALA A 201 15.44 -5.55 -8.76
C ALA A 201 14.47 -4.67 -9.57
N TRP A 202 13.55 -5.29 -10.34
CA TRP A 202 12.49 -4.55 -11.03
C TRP A 202 11.58 -3.80 -10.05
N LEU A 203 11.13 -4.47 -8.97
CA LEU A 203 10.32 -3.83 -7.93
C LEU A 203 11.06 -2.67 -7.27
N GLY A 204 12.35 -2.84 -6.97
CA GLY A 204 13.19 -1.79 -6.41
C GLY A 204 13.35 -0.59 -7.34
N ALA A 205 13.57 -0.83 -8.64
CA ALA A 205 13.67 0.23 -9.64
C ALA A 205 12.33 0.99 -9.81
N ALA A 206 11.22 0.25 -9.88
CA ALA A 206 9.88 0.83 -9.96
C ALA A 206 9.55 1.68 -8.71
N LEU A 207 9.90 1.19 -7.52
CA LEU A 207 9.74 1.92 -6.27
C LEU A 207 10.59 3.20 -6.26
N ALA A 208 11.87 3.13 -6.66
CA ALA A 208 12.75 4.30 -6.72
C ALA A 208 12.18 5.38 -7.65
N LEU A 209 11.66 4.99 -8.80
CA LEU A 209 11.00 5.89 -9.75
C LEU A 209 9.72 6.48 -9.14
N ALA A 210 8.88 5.65 -8.53
CA ALA A 210 7.61 6.06 -7.92
C ALA A 210 7.82 7.01 -6.73
N LEU A 211 8.86 6.83 -5.92
CA LEU A 211 9.18 7.73 -4.79
C LEU A 211 9.39 9.19 -5.23
N VAL A 212 9.91 9.39 -6.44
CA VAL A 212 10.13 10.73 -7.00
C VAL A 212 8.89 11.23 -7.74
N LEU A 213 8.32 10.42 -8.60
CA LEU A 213 7.25 10.85 -9.51
C LEU A 213 5.87 10.89 -8.84
N ALA A 214 5.56 9.95 -7.96
CA ALA A 214 4.21 9.83 -7.41
C ALA A 214 3.81 11.04 -6.53
N PRO A 215 4.63 11.59 -5.63
CA PRO A 215 4.26 12.79 -4.88
C PRO A 215 4.03 14.00 -5.79
N LEU A 216 4.78 14.14 -6.87
CA LEU A 216 4.61 15.22 -7.84
C LEU A 216 3.31 15.06 -8.64
N ALA A 217 3.05 13.85 -9.13
CA ALA A 217 1.81 13.52 -9.82
C ALA A 217 0.58 13.70 -8.93
N CYS A 218 0.66 13.25 -7.67
CA CYS A 218 -0.40 13.43 -6.69
C CYS A 218 -0.68 14.92 -6.42
N ALA A 219 0.37 15.75 -6.28
CA ALA A 219 0.23 17.20 -6.09
C ALA A 219 -0.43 17.88 -7.31
N ALA A 220 -0.08 17.46 -8.53
CA ALA A 220 -0.71 17.97 -9.74
C ALA A 220 -2.17 17.54 -9.83
N ALA A 221 -2.48 16.28 -9.55
CA ALA A 221 -3.83 15.72 -9.55
C ALA A 221 -4.75 16.45 -8.56
N LEU A 222 -4.31 16.69 -7.32
CA LEU A 222 -5.10 17.39 -6.31
C LEU A 222 -5.38 18.85 -6.69
N ARG A 223 -4.42 19.56 -7.28
CA ARG A 223 -4.66 20.93 -7.76
C ARG A 223 -5.77 20.95 -8.81
N ILE A 224 -5.72 20.05 -9.80
CA ILE A 224 -6.75 19.95 -10.83
C ILE A 224 -8.11 19.58 -10.22
N ALA A 225 -8.16 18.65 -9.27
CA ALA A 225 -9.40 18.18 -8.64
C ALA A 225 -10.06 19.25 -7.75
N LEU A 226 -9.29 20.17 -7.16
CA LEU A 226 -9.80 21.23 -6.28
C LEU A 226 -10.07 22.53 -7.04
N ASP A 227 -9.48 22.73 -8.23
CA ASP A 227 -9.74 23.88 -9.11
C ASP A 227 -10.96 23.66 -10.04
N ALA A 228 -11.53 22.47 -10.06
CA ALA A 228 -12.68 22.07 -10.88
C ALA A 228 -13.99 22.16 -10.09
#